data_1d03948f7ea2bda011112a7a2cab91e8
#
_entry.id   1d03948f7ea2bda011112a7a2cab91e8
#
_cell.length_a   1.000
_cell.length_b   1.000
_cell.length_c   1.000
_cell.angle_alpha   90.00
_cell.angle_beta   90.00
_cell.angle_gamma   90.00
#
_symmetry.space_group_name_H-M   'P 1'
#
loop_
_entity.id
_entity.type
_entity.pdbx_description
1 polymer ?
#
loop_
_entity_poly.entity_id
_entity_poly.type
_entity_poly.pdbx_seq_one_letter_code
_entity_poly.pdbx_strand_id
1 'polypeptide(L)'
;AASDVYKRQIYSRTGQENGFLGMPDENVKADIIYICSPNNPTGAAYTRAQLKAWVDYARKNDAIILYDAAYECFISDGELARSIFEIEGARQCAVEICSFSKIAGFTGTRCGYTVVPKELEREGMSINKLWLRRQTTKFNGVPYVVQRAAAAVFTESGMAEIQSNLDYYRRNAKVIADALDECGVWYCGGKNSPYIWLRCPGNMKSWEFFDWLLENCGVVGTPGVGFGECGEGYFRLTAFGDAEKTKLAAERIKTAIKAL
;
A
#
# COMPACT_ATOMS: atom_id res chain seq x y z
N ALA A 1 7.16 -19.21 -3.10
CA ALA A 1 7.48 -20.62 -3.05
C ALA A 1 8.68 -20.99 -3.93
N ALA A 2 8.58 -21.05 -5.27
CA ALA A 2 9.74 -21.42 -6.10
C ALA A 2 10.91 -20.40 -6.09
N SER A 3 10.63 -19.14 -5.76
CA SER A 3 11.67 -18.10 -5.62
C SER A 3 12.56 -18.28 -4.40
N ASP A 4 12.07 -18.95 -3.36
CA ASP A 4 12.80 -19.11 -2.09
C ASP A 4 13.94 -20.15 -2.19
N VAL A 5 13.92 -20.99 -3.21
CA VAL A 5 14.94 -22.04 -3.42
C VAL A 5 16.26 -21.44 -3.94
N TYR A 6 16.21 -20.33 -4.67
CA TYR A 6 17.39 -19.75 -5.33
C TYR A 6 17.69 -18.30 -4.91
N LYS A 7 16.90 -17.71 -3.98
CA LYS A 7 17.02 -16.32 -3.61
C LYS A 7 16.98 -16.16 -2.09
N ARG A 8 17.91 -15.40 -1.57
CA ARG A 8 17.90 -14.99 -0.18
C ARG A 8 16.97 -13.79 -0.01
N GLN A 9 15.96 -13.91 0.85
CA GLN A 9 15.12 -12.78 1.25
C GLN A 9 15.68 -12.14 2.51
N ILE A 10 15.65 -10.81 2.52
CA ILE A 10 16.02 -10.00 3.68
C ILE A 10 14.85 -9.05 3.93
N TYR A 11 14.30 -9.10 5.13
CA TYR A 11 13.22 -8.22 5.54
C TYR A 11 13.79 -7.00 6.26
N SER A 12 13.45 -5.80 5.77
CA SER A 12 13.68 -4.58 6.51
C SER A 12 12.68 -4.55 7.67
N ARG A 13 13.19 -4.56 8.92
CA ARG A 13 12.32 -4.49 10.09
C ARG A 13 11.71 -3.10 10.20
N THR A 14 10.41 -3.07 10.44
CA THR A 14 9.63 -1.84 10.57
C THR A 14 8.80 -1.89 11.84
N GLY A 15 8.62 -0.73 12.47
CA GLY A 15 7.87 -0.59 13.70
C GLY A 15 7.39 0.85 13.89
N GLN A 16 6.80 1.12 15.02
CA GLN A 16 6.31 2.45 15.36
C GLN A 16 7.42 3.51 15.36
N GLU A 17 8.63 3.12 15.79
CA GLU A 17 9.80 3.97 15.89
C GLU A 17 10.28 4.55 14.54
N ASN A 18 10.02 3.85 13.43
CA ASN A 18 10.36 4.30 12.08
C ASN A 18 9.12 4.56 11.21
N GLY A 19 7.95 4.68 11.84
CA GLY A 19 6.68 4.91 11.13
C GLY A 19 6.28 3.77 10.18
N PHE A 20 6.76 2.55 10.44
CA PHE A 20 6.58 1.37 9.56
C PHE A 20 7.15 1.56 8.14
N LEU A 21 8.16 2.41 7.99
CA LEU A 21 8.86 2.65 6.75
C LEU A 21 10.33 2.23 6.88
N GLY A 22 10.70 1.14 6.21
CA GLY A 22 12.09 0.69 6.15
C GLY A 22 12.94 1.64 5.31
N MET A 23 14.19 1.83 5.72
CA MET A 23 15.17 2.62 4.99
C MET A 23 16.33 1.73 4.51
N PRO A 24 17.10 2.16 3.49
CA PRO A 24 18.25 1.40 3.02
C PRO A 24 19.24 1.14 4.14
N ASP A 25 19.75 -0.10 4.20
CA ASP A 25 20.89 -0.48 5.03
C ASP A 25 22.12 -0.68 4.14
N GLU A 26 23.14 0.14 4.33
CA GLU A 26 24.38 0.11 3.54
C GLU A 26 25.18 -1.19 3.72
N ASN A 27 24.90 -1.95 4.78
CA ASN A 27 25.53 -3.26 5.02
C ASN A 27 24.83 -4.40 4.27
N VAL A 28 23.68 -4.15 3.69
CA VAL A 28 22.91 -5.12 2.92
C VAL A 28 23.07 -4.82 1.45
N LYS A 29 23.48 -5.79 0.64
CA LYS A 29 23.46 -5.68 -0.82
C LYS A 29 22.22 -6.43 -1.33
N ALA A 30 21.31 -5.72 -1.98
CA ALA A 30 20.13 -6.28 -2.61
C ALA A 30 20.20 -6.12 -4.14
N ASP A 31 19.73 -7.12 -4.88
CA ASP A 31 19.57 -7.06 -6.32
C ASP A 31 18.16 -6.55 -6.69
N ILE A 32 17.16 -6.88 -5.84
CA ILE A 32 15.76 -6.47 -6.03
C ILE A 32 15.25 -5.91 -4.69
N ILE A 33 14.56 -4.78 -4.76
CA ILE A 33 13.97 -4.08 -3.62
C ILE A 33 12.46 -3.99 -3.85
N TYR A 34 11.66 -4.47 -2.89
CA TYR A 34 10.20 -4.33 -2.93
C TYR A 34 9.78 -3.18 -2.02
N ILE A 35 9.08 -2.20 -2.58
CA ILE A 35 8.51 -1.06 -1.86
C ILE A 35 7.03 -0.95 -2.21
N CYS A 36 6.16 -0.85 -1.22
CA CYS A 36 4.75 -0.54 -1.39
C CYS A 36 4.46 0.81 -0.72
N SER A 37 4.01 1.80 -1.50
CA SER A 37 3.70 3.13 -0.97
C SER A 37 2.57 3.80 -1.75
N PRO A 38 1.46 4.16 -1.07
CA PRO A 38 1.14 3.89 0.34
C PRO A 38 1.08 2.41 0.66
N ASN A 39 1.49 2.04 1.86
CA ASN A 39 1.69 0.65 2.24
C ASN A 39 0.37 -0.04 2.65
N ASN A 40 0.20 -1.28 2.25
CA ASN A 40 -0.70 -2.23 2.86
C ASN A 40 0.16 -3.24 3.66
N PRO A 41 0.03 -3.32 5.00
CA PRO A 41 -1.16 -2.97 5.81
C PRO A 41 -1.15 -1.61 6.51
N THR A 42 -0.01 -0.94 6.63
CA THR A 42 0.19 0.13 7.61
C THR A 42 -0.41 1.48 7.19
N GLY A 43 -0.71 1.66 5.92
CA GLY A 43 -1.13 2.95 5.38
C GLY A 43 -0.04 4.02 5.35
N ALA A 44 1.19 3.68 5.76
CA ALA A 44 2.33 4.58 5.72
C ALA A 44 2.75 4.87 4.27
N ALA A 45 3.20 6.09 4.01
CA ALA A 45 3.68 6.51 2.69
C ALA A 45 5.05 7.19 2.82
N TYR A 46 5.95 6.84 1.92
CA TYR A 46 7.29 7.41 1.88
C TYR A 46 7.26 8.87 1.43
N THR A 47 8.05 9.70 2.07
CA THR A 47 8.35 11.05 1.60
C THR A 47 9.25 11.01 0.36
N ARG A 48 9.30 12.12 -0.40
CA ARG A 48 10.20 12.25 -1.56
C ARG A 48 11.67 12.02 -1.18
N ALA A 49 12.10 12.52 -0.03
CA ALA A 49 13.46 12.34 0.47
C ALA A 49 13.77 10.86 0.79
N GLN A 50 12.83 10.15 1.39
CA GLN A 50 12.99 8.73 1.69
C GLN A 50 13.03 7.88 0.41
N LEU A 51 12.16 8.18 -0.56
CA LEU A 51 12.20 7.52 -1.88
C LEU A 51 13.51 7.84 -2.63
N LYS A 52 14.02 9.07 -2.50
CA LYS A 52 15.33 9.43 -3.08
C LYS A 52 16.46 8.59 -2.49
N ALA A 53 16.47 8.38 -1.18
CA ALA A 53 17.46 7.51 -0.53
C ALA A 53 17.40 6.08 -1.09
N TRP A 54 16.21 5.52 -1.31
CA TRP A 54 16.06 4.21 -1.95
C TRP A 54 16.52 4.19 -3.40
N VAL A 55 16.24 5.24 -4.18
CA VAL A 55 16.70 5.36 -5.57
C VAL A 55 18.21 5.46 -5.62
N ASP A 56 18.83 6.25 -4.75
CA ASP A 56 20.29 6.40 -4.70
C ASP A 56 20.96 5.09 -4.30
N TYR A 57 20.42 4.40 -3.29
CA TYR A 57 20.87 3.08 -2.89
C TYR A 57 20.78 2.07 -4.04
N ALA A 58 19.64 2.02 -4.75
CA ALA A 58 19.43 1.10 -5.86
C ALA A 58 20.41 1.36 -7.01
N ARG A 59 20.66 2.62 -7.35
CA ARG A 59 21.64 3.01 -8.38
C ARG A 59 23.07 2.67 -7.98
N LYS A 60 23.44 2.90 -6.72
CA LYS A 60 24.78 2.57 -6.18
C LYS A 60 25.05 1.07 -6.22
N ASN A 61 24.05 0.24 -5.96
CA ASN A 61 24.17 -1.21 -5.85
C ASN A 61 23.75 -1.98 -7.12
N ASP A 62 23.42 -1.28 -8.20
CA ASP A 62 22.86 -1.85 -9.45
C ASP A 62 21.57 -2.67 -9.22
N ALA A 63 20.80 -2.33 -8.19
CA ALA A 63 19.55 -2.98 -7.83
C ALA A 63 18.37 -2.45 -8.65
N ILE A 64 17.28 -3.22 -8.66
CA ILE A 64 16.00 -2.81 -9.26
C ILE A 64 14.95 -2.67 -8.15
N ILE A 65 14.31 -1.51 -8.09
CA ILE A 65 13.15 -1.27 -7.23
C ILE A 65 11.89 -1.76 -7.95
N LEU A 66 11.12 -2.64 -7.32
CA LEU A 66 9.75 -2.95 -7.68
C LEU A 66 8.84 -2.13 -6.77
N TYR A 67 8.27 -1.06 -7.32
CA TYR A 67 7.45 -0.10 -6.59
C TYR A 67 5.98 -0.41 -6.79
N ASP A 68 5.31 -0.86 -5.74
CA ASP A 68 3.87 -1.10 -5.73
C ASP A 68 3.14 0.21 -5.40
N ALA A 69 2.51 0.80 -6.41
CA ALA A 69 1.74 2.03 -6.36
C ALA A 69 0.22 1.79 -6.32
N ALA A 70 -0.24 0.60 -5.93
CA ALA A 70 -1.66 0.23 -6.00
C ALA A 70 -2.60 1.17 -5.22
N TYR A 71 -2.08 1.93 -4.26
CA TYR A 71 -2.85 2.86 -3.42
C TYR A 71 -2.51 4.34 -3.66
N GLU A 72 -1.74 4.67 -4.71
CA GLU A 72 -1.29 6.03 -5.02
C GLU A 72 -2.45 7.03 -5.13
N CYS A 73 -3.61 6.59 -5.61
CA CYS A 73 -4.81 7.42 -5.77
C CYS A 73 -5.35 8.00 -4.46
N PHE A 74 -5.01 7.40 -3.31
CA PHE A 74 -5.41 7.89 -2.00
C PHE A 74 -4.51 9.02 -1.48
N ILE A 75 -3.32 9.22 -2.04
CA ILE A 75 -2.42 10.32 -1.65
C ILE A 75 -3.12 11.64 -1.94
N SER A 76 -3.34 12.42 -0.87
CA SER A 76 -3.92 13.76 -0.90
C SER A 76 -2.94 14.84 -0.48
N ASP A 77 -1.78 14.44 0.05
CA ASP A 77 -0.70 15.32 0.46
C ASP A 77 0.22 15.62 -0.73
N GLY A 78 0.28 16.88 -1.15
CA GLY A 78 1.09 17.30 -2.29
C GLY A 78 2.61 17.14 -2.12
N GLU A 79 3.08 16.97 -0.87
CA GLU A 79 4.49 16.73 -0.57
C GLU A 79 4.92 15.27 -0.82
N LEU A 80 3.95 14.35 -0.91
CA LEU A 80 4.24 12.95 -1.21
C LEU A 80 4.25 12.68 -2.72
N ALA A 81 5.12 11.79 -3.16
CA ALA A 81 5.15 11.34 -4.55
C ALA A 81 4.04 10.30 -4.79
N ARG A 82 3.27 10.46 -5.86
CA ARG A 82 2.30 9.45 -6.32
C ARG A 82 2.96 8.40 -7.19
N SER A 83 4.08 8.73 -7.82
CA SER A 83 4.87 7.82 -8.64
C SER A 83 6.32 7.86 -8.23
N ILE A 84 7.00 6.71 -8.26
CA ILE A 84 8.45 6.65 -8.05
C ILE A 84 9.20 7.46 -9.11
N PHE A 85 8.60 7.65 -10.29
CA PHE A 85 9.22 8.40 -11.40
C PHE A 85 9.21 9.93 -11.23
N GLU A 86 8.58 10.42 -10.15
CA GLU A 86 8.76 11.81 -9.71
C GLU A 86 10.12 12.02 -9.00
N ILE A 87 10.82 10.93 -8.69
CA ILE A 87 12.13 10.96 -8.03
C ILE A 87 13.24 10.89 -9.09
N GLU A 88 14.15 11.83 -9.04
CA GLU A 88 15.29 11.87 -9.96
C GLU A 88 16.13 10.60 -9.85
N GLY A 89 16.44 10.00 -11.01
CA GLY A 89 17.22 8.77 -11.12
C GLY A 89 16.39 7.48 -11.08
N ALA A 90 15.10 7.54 -10.75
CA ALA A 90 14.26 6.34 -10.64
C ALA A 90 14.09 5.60 -11.98
N ARG A 91 14.09 6.31 -13.11
CA ARG A 91 13.92 5.69 -14.44
C ARG A 91 15.02 4.70 -14.80
N GLN A 92 16.20 4.82 -14.20
CA GLN A 92 17.32 3.90 -14.41
C GLN A 92 17.32 2.68 -13.46
N CYS A 93 16.46 2.66 -12.44
CA CYS A 93 16.50 1.60 -11.42
C CYS A 93 15.14 1.14 -10.90
N ALA A 94 14.01 1.65 -11.40
CA ALA A 94 12.70 1.27 -10.88
C ALA A 94 11.74 0.77 -11.96
N VAL A 95 10.87 -0.14 -11.52
CA VAL A 95 9.65 -0.60 -12.21
C VAL A 95 8.47 -0.24 -11.31
N GLU A 96 7.45 0.42 -11.86
CA GLU A 96 6.24 0.78 -11.11
C GLU A 96 5.07 -0.13 -11.48
N ILE A 97 4.34 -0.58 -10.48
CA ILE A 97 3.21 -1.50 -10.63
C ILE A 97 1.96 -0.79 -10.11
N CYS A 98 0.96 -0.60 -10.97
CA CYS A 98 -0.28 0.10 -10.68
C CYS A 98 -1.50 -0.81 -10.82
N SER A 99 -2.58 -0.49 -10.12
CA SER A 99 -3.79 -1.31 -10.12
C SER A 99 -5.05 -0.48 -10.25
N PHE A 100 -5.95 -0.88 -11.14
CA PHE A 100 -7.30 -0.31 -11.25
C PHE A 100 -8.25 -0.81 -10.15
N SER A 101 -7.84 -1.82 -9.38
CA SER A 101 -8.66 -2.38 -8.30
C SER A 101 -9.05 -1.34 -7.26
N LYS A 102 -8.17 -0.37 -6.99
CA LYS A 102 -8.36 0.61 -5.90
C LYS A 102 -8.84 1.96 -6.41
N ILE A 103 -8.24 2.45 -7.49
CA ILE A 103 -8.63 3.75 -8.07
C ILE A 103 -10.07 3.71 -8.63
N ALA A 104 -10.43 2.64 -9.33
CA ALA A 104 -11.72 2.55 -10.04
C ALA A 104 -12.67 1.46 -9.50
N GLY A 105 -12.34 0.80 -8.41
CA GLY A 105 -13.12 -0.33 -7.90
C GLY A 105 -13.09 -1.57 -8.80
N PHE A 106 -12.13 -1.70 -9.70
CA PHE A 106 -12.04 -2.76 -10.70
C PHE A 106 -11.45 -4.08 -10.17
N THR A 107 -11.70 -4.39 -8.90
CA THR A 107 -11.16 -5.61 -8.26
C THR A 107 -11.54 -6.88 -9.02
N GLY A 108 -12.79 -6.98 -9.49
CA GLY A 108 -13.30 -8.13 -10.24
C GLY A 108 -12.82 -8.21 -11.68
N THR A 109 -12.39 -7.11 -12.29
CA THR A 109 -11.92 -7.09 -13.70
C THR A 109 -10.47 -7.53 -13.85
N ARG A 110 -9.71 -7.63 -12.77
CA ARG A 110 -8.31 -8.04 -12.73
C ARG A 110 -7.40 -7.21 -13.65
N CYS A 111 -7.55 -5.89 -13.61
CA CYS A 111 -6.80 -4.96 -14.44
C CYS A 111 -5.75 -4.18 -13.63
N GLY A 112 -4.57 -4.10 -14.16
CA GLY A 112 -3.45 -3.31 -13.68
C GLY A 112 -2.48 -3.02 -14.82
N TYR A 113 -1.48 -2.21 -14.57
CA TYR A 113 -0.42 -1.93 -15.54
C TYR A 113 0.92 -1.83 -14.85
N THR A 114 1.97 -2.04 -15.63
CA THR A 114 3.35 -1.95 -15.17
C THR A 114 4.10 -0.95 -16.05
N VAL A 115 4.76 0.00 -15.43
CA VAL A 115 5.63 0.96 -16.12
C VAL A 115 7.07 0.49 -16.00
N VAL A 116 7.65 0.13 -17.14
CA VAL A 116 9.06 -0.23 -17.26
C VAL A 116 9.74 0.80 -18.15
N PRO A 117 10.57 1.69 -17.61
CA PRO A 117 11.24 2.72 -18.40
C PRO A 117 12.15 2.14 -19.47
N LYS A 118 12.29 2.85 -20.60
CA LYS A 118 13.23 2.46 -21.66
C LYS A 118 14.69 2.63 -21.24
N GLU A 119 14.91 3.50 -20.28
CA GLU A 119 16.21 3.81 -19.67
C GLU A 119 16.70 2.72 -18.70
N LEU A 120 15.83 1.78 -18.32
CA LEU A 120 16.18 0.70 -17.41
C LEU A 120 16.88 -0.43 -18.17
N GLU A 121 18.19 -0.52 -17.98
CA GLU A 121 19.04 -1.53 -18.58
C GLU A 121 19.83 -2.27 -17.49
N ARG A 122 20.12 -3.56 -17.73
CA ARG A 122 21.00 -4.39 -16.91
C ARG A 122 21.80 -5.32 -17.80
N GLU A 123 23.12 -5.38 -17.56
CA GLU A 123 24.03 -6.23 -18.34
C GLU A 123 23.90 -6.01 -19.87
N GLY A 124 23.72 -4.76 -20.29
CA GLY A 124 23.53 -4.40 -21.71
C GLY A 124 22.16 -4.78 -22.30
N MET A 125 21.22 -5.26 -21.48
CA MET A 125 19.89 -5.65 -21.93
C MET A 125 18.84 -4.64 -21.44
N SER A 126 17.94 -4.26 -22.36
CA SER A 126 16.78 -3.41 -22.02
C SER A 126 15.71 -4.23 -21.29
N ILE A 127 15.47 -3.90 -20.02
CA ILE A 127 14.42 -4.54 -19.23
C ILE A 127 13.04 -4.28 -19.84
N ASN A 128 12.82 -3.09 -20.42
CA ASN A 128 11.58 -2.78 -21.13
C ASN A 128 11.30 -3.77 -22.28
N LYS A 129 12.30 -4.06 -23.13
CA LYS A 129 12.13 -5.01 -24.23
C LYS A 129 11.90 -6.44 -23.73
N LEU A 130 12.59 -6.86 -22.68
CA LEU A 130 12.40 -8.16 -22.04
C LEU A 130 11.00 -8.29 -21.45
N TRP A 131 10.50 -7.23 -20.77
CA TRP A 131 9.15 -7.18 -20.22
C TRP A 131 8.09 -7.26 -21.32
N LEU A 132 8.25 -6.49 -22.40
CA LEU A 132 7.34 -6.52 -23.54
C LEU A 132 7.26 -7.93 -24.14
N ARG A 133 8.41 -8.57 -24.38
CA ARG A 133 8.46 -9.94 -24.89
C ARG A 133 7.74 -10.93 -23.96
N ARG A 134 8.00 -10.83 -22.64
CA ARG A 134 7.32 -11.68 -21.66
C ARG A 134 5.81 -11.50 -21.71
N GLN A 135 5.33 -10.26 -21.69
CA GLN A 135 3.89 -9.97 -21.70
C GLN A 135 3.23 -10.51 -22.97
N THR A 136 3.80 -10.25 -24.14
CA THR A 136 3.23 -10.69 -25.43
C THR A 136 3.26 -12.20 -25.63
N THR A 137 4.13 -12.93 -24.94
CA THR A 137 4.23 -14.40 -25.07
C THR A 137 3.49 -15.16 -23.97
N LYS A 138 3.25 -14.56 -22.81
CA LYS A 138 2.68 -15.25 -21.63
C LYS A 138 1.24 -14.86 -21.33
N PHE A 139 0.82 -13.63 -21.65
CA PHE A 139 -0.46 -13.12 -21.19
C PHE A 139 -1.24 -12.32 -22.25
N ASN A 140 -0.58 -11.50 -23.06
CA ASN A 140 -1.16 -10.58 -24.06
C ASN A 140 -2.02 -9.43 -23.50
N GLY A 141 -2.28 -9.39 -22.21
CA GLY A 141 -3.09 -8.36 -21.55
C GLY A 141 -4.51 -8.82 -21.19
N VAL A 142 -5.21 -7.97 -20.47
CA VAL A 142 -6.61 -8.19 -20.08
C VAL A 142 -7.55 -8.05 -21.29
N PRO A 143 -8.82 -8.56 -21.22
CA PRO A 143 -9.79 -8.44 -22.31
C PRO A 143 -9.94 -7.00 -22.80
N TYR A 144 -10.15 -6.80 -24.09
CA TYR A 144 -10.23 -5.48 -24.72
C TYR A 144 -11.29 -4.56 -24.06
N VAL A 145 -12.46 -5.11 -23.71
CA VAL A 145 -13.51 -4.34 -23.03
C VAL A 145 -13.04 -3.79 -21.66
N VAL A 146 -12.23 -4.56 -20.93
CA VAL A 146 -11.63 -4.13 -19.67
C VAL A 146 -10.58 -3.03 -19.91
N GLN A 147 -9.79 -3.15 -20.97
CA GLN A 147 -8.83 -2.10 -21.34
C GLN A 147 -9.54 -0.78 -21.70
N ARG A 148 -10.68 -0.86 -22.42
CA ARG A 148 -11.48 0.33 -22.75
C ARG A 148 -12.08 0.97 -21.50
N ALA A 149 -12.60 0.16 -20.56
CA ALA A 149 -13.07 0.64 -19.28
C ALA A 149 -11.93 1.30 -18.46
N ALA A 150 -10.73 0.69 -18.44
CA ALA A 150 -9.58 1.26 -17.79
C ALA A 150 -9.13 2.59 -18.42
N ALA A 151 -9.20 2.71 -19.74
CA ALA A 151 -8.91 3.97 -20.44
C ALA A 151 -9.92 5.08 -20.07
N ALA A 152 -11.19 4.74 -19.87
CA ALA A 152 -12.23 5.68 -19.47
C ALA A 152 -11.99 6.29 -18.08
N VAL A 153 -11.27 5.59 -17.20
CA VAL A 153 -10.85 6.11 -15.88
C VAL A 153 -10.11 7.45 -15.99
N PHE A 154 -9.33 7.64 -17.05
CA PHE A 154 -8.50 8.83 -17.26
C PHE A 154 -9.20 9.93 -18.08
N THR A 155 -10.48 9.78 -18.39
CA THR A 155 -11.27 10.88 -18.93
C THR A 155 -11.64 11.87 -17.83
N GLU A 156 -11.99 13.11 -18.19
CA GLU A 156 -12.42 14.12 -17.22
C GLU A 156 -13.60 13.66 -16.38
N SER A 157 -14.63 13.08 -17.00
CA SER A 157 -15.80 12.53 -16.29
C SER A 157 -15.42 11.33 -15.42
N GLY A 158 -14.59 10.42 -15.93
CA GLY A 158 -14.11 9.25 -15.17
C GLY A 158 -13.34 9.66 -13.93
N MET A 159 -12.43 10.63 -14.05
CA MET A 159 -11.67 11.15 -12.90
C MET A 159 -12.56 11.87 -11.88
N ALA A 160 -13.61 12.59 -12.33
CA ALA A 160 -14.56 13.23 -11.41
C ALA A 160 -15.37 12.20 -10.59
N GLU A 161 -15.85 11.13 -11.22
CA GLU A 161 -16.52 10.03 -10.53
C GLU A 161 -15.60 9.32 -9.53
N ILE A 162 -14.36 9.04 -9.94
CA ILE A 162 -13.36 8.43 -9.08
C ILE A 162 -13.06 9.30 -7.87
N GLN A 163 -12.90 10.60 -8.06
CA GLN A 163 -12.64 11.53 -6.94
C GLN A 163 -13.77 11.49 -5.91
N SER A 164 -15.02 11.43 -6.35
CA SER A 164 -16.19 11.27 -5.47
C SER A 164 -16.12 9.99 -4.62
N ASN A 165 -15.71 8.87 -5.22
CA ASN A 165 -15.53 7.59 -4.51
C ASN A 165 -14.34 7.63 -3.54
N LEU A 166 -13.22 8.24 -3.94
CA LEU A 166 -12.05 8.40 -3.07
C LEU A 166 -12.40 9.26 -1.85
N ASP A 167 -13.16 10.34 -2.04
CA ASP A 167 -13.61 11.19 -0.95
C ASP A 167 -14.59 10.48 -0.01
N TYR A 168 -15.42 9.58 -0.55
CA TYR A 168 -16.26 8.71 0.29
C TYR A 168 -15.40 7.84 1.24
N TYR A 169 -14.38 7.18 0.73
CA TYR A 169 -13.48 6.37 1.56
C TYR A 169 -12.62 7.20 2.51
N ARG A 170 -12.19 8.40 2.11
CA ARG A 170 -11.48 9.33 3.00
C ARG A 170 -12.35 9.76 4.18
N ARG A 171 -13.65 10.01 3.96
CA ARG A 171 -14.60 10.30 5.06
C ARG A 171 -14.74 9.12 6.00
N ASN A 172 -14.83 7.89 5.49
CA ASN A 172 -14.85 6.69 6.33
C ASN A 172 -13.58 6.55 7.15
N ALA A 173 -12.41 6.75 6.53
CA ALA A 173 -11.13 6.70 7.24
C ALA A 173 -11.07 7.72 8.37
N LYS A 174 -11.56 8.94 8.12
CA LYS A 174 -11.63 9.99 9.14
C LYS A 174 -12.53 9.59 10.31
N VAL A 175 -13.68 9.01 10.07
CA VAL A 175 -14.61 8.55 11.13
C VAL A 175 -13.93 7.51 12.04
N ILE A 176 -13.17 6.58 11.46
CA ILE A 176 -12.43 5.57 12.22
C ILE A 176 -11.28 6.24 13.01
N ALA A 177 -10.54 7.13 12.37
CA ALA A 177 -9.42 7.85 12.98
C ALA A 177 -9.88 8.70 14.18
N ASP A 178 -10.94 9.49 13.99
CA ASP A 178 -11.51 10.33 15.06
C ASP A 178 -11.93 9.49 16.28
N ALA A 179 -12.52 8.31 16.07
CA ALA A 179 -12.90 7.41 17.15
C ALA A 179 -11.69 6.85 17.92
N LEU A 180 -10.58 6.55 17.22
CA LEU A 180 -9.33 6.10 17.84
C LEU A 180 -8.64 7.23 18.61
N ASP A 181 -8.64 8.46 18.06
CA ASP A 181 -8.11 9.65 18.73
C ASP A 181 -8.84 9.92 20.04
N GLU A 182 -10.19 9.84 20.06
CA GLU A 182 -11.00 9.99 21.27
C GLU A 182 -10.72 8.93 22.35
N CYS A 183 -10.14 7.79 21.96
CA CYS A 183 -9.75 6.72 22.87
C CYS A 183 -8.27 6.76 23.25
N GLY A 184 -7.48 7.70 22.70
CA GLY A 184 -6.03 7.74 22.89
C GLY A 184 -5.28 6.52 22.30
N VAL A 185 -5.86 5.85 21.31
CA VAL A 185 -5.25 4.69 20.66
C VAL A 185 -4.29 5.17 19.59
N TRP A 186 -3.04 4.72 19.67
CA TRP A 186 -2.06 5.02 18.64
C TRP A 186 -2.39 4.32 17.31
N TYR A 187 -2.33 5.04 16.23
CA TYR A 187 -2.46 4.50 14.87
C TYR A 187 -1.62 5.28 13.85
N CYS A 188 -1.45 4.69 12.67
CA CYS A 188 -0.97 5.36 11.46
C CYS A 188 -1.84 4.98 10.25
N GLY A 189 -1.65 5.69 9.14
CA GLY A 189 -2.50 5.54 7.94
C GLY A 189 -3.78 6.39 8.00
N GLY A 190 -4.76 6.08 7.17
CA GLY A 190 -6.06 6.75 7.11
C GLY A 190 -6.08 8.09 6.39
N LYS A 191 -4.96 8.78 6.22
CA LYS A 191 -4.86 10.07 5.51
C LYS A 191 -4.57 9.90 4.02
N ASN A 192 -3.49 9.17 3.70
CA ASN A 192 -3.02 8.92 2.34
C ASN A 192 -3.20 7.44 1.93
N SER A 193 -4.07 6.73 2.63
CA SER A 193 -4.35 5.32 2.44
C SER A 193 -5.73 4.99 3.01
N PRO A 194 -6.43 3.98 2.47
CA PRO A 194 -7.69 3.49 3.05
C PRO A 194 -7.48 2.59 4.28
N TYR A 195 -6.23 2.32 4.67
CA TYR A 195 -5.90 1.48 5.81
C TYR A 195 -5.54 2.31 7.03
N ILE A 196 -6.02 1.85 8.18
CA ILE A 196 -5.68 2.36 9.50
C ILE A 196 -5.02 1.21 10.26
N TRP A 197 -3.78 1.42 10.66
CA TRP A 197 -2.96 0.47 11.39
C TRP A 197 -2.85 0.95 12.83
N LEU A 198 -3.53 0.27 13.74
CA LEU A 198 -3.60 0.68 15.14
C LEU A 198 -2.83 -0.29 16.04
N ARG A 199 -2.35 0.20 17.17
CA ARG A 199 -1.84 -0.62 18.25
C ARG A 199 -3.02 -1.22 19.01
N CYS A 200 -2.99 -2.52 19.28
CA CYS A 200 -4.05 -3.19 20.01
C CYS A 200 -4.17 -2.60 21.43
N PRO A 201 -5.36 -2.12 21.85
CA PRO A 201 -5.60 -1.61 23.20
C PRO A 201 -5.33 -2.66 24.27
N GLY A 202 -5.06 -2.24 25.51
CA GLY A 202 -4.84 -3.15 26.63
C GLY A 202 -3.61 -4.07 26.50
N ASN A 203 -2.67 -3.73 25.58
CA ASN A 203 -1.53 -4.59 25.23
C ASN A 203 -1.92 -5.99 24.74
N MET A 204 -3.12 -6.16 24.21
CA MET A 204 -3.57 -7.41 23.61
C MET A 204 -2.70 -7.81 22.44
N LYS A 205 -2.54 -9.11 22.23
CA LYS A 205 -1.98 -9.66 20.99
C LYS A 205 -2.96 -9.50 19.85
N SER A 206 -2.47 -9.59 18.62
CA SER A 206 -3.28 -9.33 17.42
C SER A 206 -4.52 -10.21 17.32
N TRP A 207 -4.42 -11.50 17.65
CA TRP A 207 -5.56 -12.43 17.66
C TRP A 207 -6.48 -12.25 18.88
N GLU A 208 -5.95 -11.94 20.04
CA GLU A 208 -6.74 -11.60 21.23
C GLU A 208 -7.63 -10.39 20.97
N PHE A 209 -7.06 -9.35 20.30
CA PHE A 209 -7.84 -8.18 19.92
C PHE A 209 -8.86 -8.48 18.82
N PHE A 210 -8.59 -9.42 17.91
CA PHE A 210 -9.57 -9.88 16.92
C PHE A 210 -10.80 -10.47 17.59
N ASP A 211 -10.60 -11.43 18.52
CA ASP A 211 -11.69 -12.09 19.24
C ASP A 211 -12.46 -11.07 20.09
N TRP A 212 -11.73 -10.23 20.83
CA TRP A 212 -12.33 -9.18 21.64
C TRP A 212 -13.17 -8.19 20.81
N LEU A 213 -12.67 -7.76 19.64
CA LEU A 213 -13.36 -6.84 18.75
C LEU A 213 -14.63 -7.47 18.16
N LEU A 214 -14.57 -8.73 17.80
CA LEU A 214 -15.72 -9.48 17.30
C LEU A 214 -16.80 -9.63 18.37
N GLU A 215 -16.42 -10.06 19.57
CA GLU A 215 -17.35 -10.35 20.67
C GLU A 215 -18.00 -9.07 21.24
N ASN A 216 -17.23 -8.00 21.43
CA ASN A 216 -17.69 -6.78 22.08
C ASN A 216 -18.27 -5.74 21.12
N CYS A 217 -17.81 -5.72 19.87
CA CYS A 217 -18.20 -4.68 18.90
C CYS A 217 -18.96 -5.24 17.69
N GLY A 218 -18.90 -6.56 17.44
CA GLY A 218 -19.42 -7.16 16.19
C GLY A 218 -18.69 -6.65 14.96
N VAL A 219 -17.39 -6.35 15.10
CA VAL A 219 -16.55 -5.81 14.03
C VAL A 219 -15.43 -6.77 13.70
N VAL A 220 -15.16 -6.92 12.42
CA VAL A 220 -14.07 -7.76 11.90
C VAL A 220 -13.03 -6.90 11.22
N GLY A 221 -11.75 -7.14 11.52
CA GLY A 221 -10.61 -6.52 10.84
C GLY A 221 -9.51 -7.56 10.63
N THR A 222 -8.27 -7.12 10.47
CA THR A 222 -7.17 -8.05 10.17
C THR A 222 -6.11 -7.99 11.26
N PRO A 223 -5.81 -9.11 11.95
CA PRO A 223 -4.72 -9.19 12.92
C PRO A 223 -3.38 -8.84 12.27
N GLY A 224 -2.62 -7.99 12.93
CA GLY A 224 -1.36 -7.50 12.39
C GLY A 224 -0.30 -8.58 12.19
N VAL A 225 -0.26 -9.57 13.07
CA VAL A 225 0.65 -10.73 12.94
C VAL A 225 0.47 -11.49 11.63
N GLY A 226 -0.71 -11.42 10.99
CA GLY A 226 -0.96 -12.00 9.67
C GLY A 226 -0.12 -11.37 8.53
N PHE A 227 0.50 -10.22 8.80
CA PHE A 227 1.40 -9.54 7.85
C PHE A 227 2.88 -9.74 8.18
N GLY A 228 3.21 -10.50 9.20
CA GLY A 228 4.56 -10.79 9.66
C GLY A 228 4.76 -10.48 11.14
N GLU A 229 5.89 -10.93 11.69
CA GLU A 229 6.20 -10.83 13.13
C GLU A 229 6.16 -9.40 13.67
N CYS A 230 6.59 -8.41 12.88
CA CYS A 230 6.55 -7.00 13.26
C CYS A 230 5.12 -6.45 13.41
N GLY A 231 4.11 -7.19 12.97
CA GLY A 231 2.70 -6.85 13.11
C GLY A 231 2.05 -7.34 14.41
N GLU A 232 2.77 -8.10 15.26
CA GLU A 232 2.21 -8.57 16.53
C GLU A 232 1.91 -7.39 17.46
N GLY A 233 0.73 -7.41 18.09
CA GLY A 233 0.23 -6.31 18.91
C GLY A 233 -0.36 -5.13 18.11
N TYR A 234 -0.48 -5.30 16.80
CA TYR A 234 -1.14 -4.34 15.90
C TYR A 234 -2.34 -4.96 15.17
N PHE A 235 -3.16 -4.09 14.59
CA PHE A 235 -4.37 -4.49 13.89
C PHE A 235 -4.67 -3.55 12.73
N ARG A 236 -5.19 -4.09 11.60
CA ARG A 236 -5.59 -3.28 10.46
C ARG A 236 -7.09 -3.14 10.36
N LEU A 237 -7.58 -1.90 10.35
CA LEU A 237 -8.91 -1.54 9.90
C LEU A 237 -8.85 -0.98 8.47
N THR A 238 -10.02 -0.91 7.81
CA THR A 238 -10.13 -0.43 6.44
C THR A 238 -11.32 0.50 6.27
N ALA A 239 -11.15 1.51 5.43
CA ALA A 239 -12.18 2.48 5.07
C ALA A 239 -13.10 2.04 3.92
N PHE A 240 -12.90 0.85 3.35
CA PHE A 240 -13.67 0.34 2.20
C PHE A 240 -15.09 -0.14 2.55
N GLY A 241 -15.61 0.22 3.70
CA GLY A 241 -16.94 -0.15 4.14
C GLY A 241 -18.05 0.81 3.67
N ASP A 242 -19.29 0.41 3.94
CA ASP A 242 -20.44 1.31 3.89
C ASP A 242 -20.33 2.41 4.96
N ALA A 243 -20.74 3.65 4.65
CA ALA A 243 -20.52 4.79 5.54
C ALA A 243 -21.29 4.68 6.86
N GLU A 244 -22.57 4.25 6.81
CA GLU A 244 -23.38 4.13 8.02
C GLU A 244 -22.90 2.97 8.90
N LYS A 245 -22.52 1.85 8.29
CA LYS A 245 -21.92 0.73 9.02
C LYS A 245 -20.56 1.11 9.61
N THR A 246 -19.77 1.93 8.90
CA THR A 246 -18.48 2.41 9.40
C THR A 246 -18.66 3.31 10.62
N LYS A 247 -19.62 4.23 10.60
CA LYS A 247 -19.97 5.07 11.76
C LYS A 247 -20.40 4.21 12.95
N LEU A 248 -21.30 3.26 12.72
CA LEU A 248 -21.77 2.35 13.77
C LEU A 248 -20.62 1.53 14.37
N ALA A 249 -19.74 1.00 13.52
CA ALA A 249 -18.57 0.26 13.97
C ALA A 249 -17.62 1.13 14.81
N ALA A 250 -17.33 2.35 14.34
CA ALA A 250 -16.46 3.30 15.05
C ALA A 250 -17.01 3.64 16.44
N GLU A 251 -18.32 3.92 16.56
CA GLU A 251 -18.97 4.20 17.86
C GLU A 251 -18.94 2.99 18.82
N ARG A 252 -19.16 1.78 18.29
CA ARG A 252 -19.06 0.55 19.10
C ARG A 252 -17.64 0.33 19.61
N ILE A 253 -16.65 0.47 18.73
CA ILE A 253 -15.22 0.36 19.08
C ILE A 253 -14.86 1.38 20.15
N LYS A 254 -15.24 2.63 19.95
CA LYS A 254 -14.99 3.73 20.90
C LYS A 254 -15.59 3.42 22.29
N THR A 255 -16.85 3.01 22.32
CA THR A 255 -17.56 2.67 23.58
C THR A 255 -16.88 1.52 24.30
N ALA A 256 -16.54 0.46 23.57
CA ALA A 256 -15.93 -0.74 24.14
C ALA A 256 -14.50 -0.46 24.66
N ILE A 257 -13.68 0.31 23.91
CA ILE A 257 -12.32 0.67 24.36
C ILE A 257 -12.35 1.54 25.60
N LYS A 258 -13.30 2.50 25.70
CA LYS A 258 -13.44 3.35 26.90
C LYS A 258 -13.91 2.57 28.16
N ALA A 259 -14.40 1.36 27.97
CA ALA A 259 -14.82 0.46 29.07
C ALA A 259 -13.75 -0.60 29.44
N LEU A 260 -12.62 -0.62 28.75
CA LEU A 260 -11.49 -1.52 28.98
C LEU A 260 -10.63 -1.01 30.14
#